data_0894f1e3f13ea693668921858cd98bd4
#
_entry.id   0894f1e3f13ea693668921858cd98bd4
#
_cell.length_a   1.000
_cell.length_b   1.000
_cell.length_c   1.000
_cell.angle_alpha   90.00
_cell.angle_beta   90.00
_cell.angle_gamma   90.00
#
_symmetry.space_group_name_H-M   'P 1'
#
loop_
_entity.id
_entity.type
_entity.pdbx_description
1 polymer ?
#
loop_
_entity_poly.entity_id
_entity_poly.type
_entity_poly.pdbx_seq_one_letter_code
_entity_poly.pdbx_strand_id
1 'polypeptide(L)'
;MAESGAMPVRATKRGEERTPLDGERDVLICGASFAGLTVARELAGAGADVLIVDRYEIGERQTSACGIPTNWLARLDLMGAELQRFDTLVMHTPHGTTRYKLPWTFSTFDYREICQLLWRDCDASFETAKVHGRALGVDFLSNSESKSTRRNGAIAVETDRGVISAPLVVDALGWRRMLATGDGYQPPDAPLSRGLEVHPGGESEDLAIWIDRKYVPAGYGWSFPAKDELRIGIGSFDPRFHVKDTTVELTRDLGKEPNEYQGNWIPHKLRTATEGGVFFVGDSAGHCLPLSAEGIRTALYFGIALGRELRGVVEGRQAREEAAETYAAFHDSHEWKFKWMLRVQKLIPRIPPRILAPAIKLMGSKRFVDWSFRHYLRIAPPEFAGAGRPGGSADDQNGAGQQQDHAEDALGAERDLVEAKQA
;
A
#
# COMPACT_ATOMS: atom_id res chain seq x y z
N MET A 1 -21.80 4.18 25.40
CA MET A 1 -21.75 2.79 24.94
C MET A 1 -21.76 2.88 23.43
N ALA A 2 -20.60 2.69 22.79
CA ALA A 2 -20.53 2.66 21.34
C ALA A 2 -21.28 1.42 20.87
N GLU A 3 -22.30 1.60 20.05
CA GLU A 3 -22.93 0.52 19.33
C GLU A 3 -21.84 -0.17 18.50
N SER A 4 -21.66 -1.46 18.68
CA SER A 4 -20.78 -2.27 17.85
C SER A 4 -21.24 -2.09 16.42
N GLY A 5 -20.45 -1.40 15.59
CA GLY A 5 -20.75 -1.20 14.20
C GLY A 5 -21.06 -2.56 13.56
N ALA A 6 -22.29 -2.77 13.17
CA ALA A 6 -22.68 -3.96 12.46
C ALA A 6 -21.83 -4.08 11.20
N MET A 7 -21.22 -5.25 10.97
CA MET A 7 -20.53 -5.52 9.71
C MET A 7 -21.46 -5.18 8.55
N PRO A 8 -20.97 -4.48 7.51
CA PRO A 8 -21.80 -4.13 6.36
C PRO A 8 -22.45 -5.37 5.76
N VAL A 9 -23.74 -5.32 5.55
CA VAL A 9 -24.47 -6.43 4.94
C VAL A 9 -24.07 -6.48 3.46
N ARG A 10 -23.71 -7.66 2.98
CA ARG A 10 -23.37 -7.87 1.57
C ARG A 10 -24.52 -7.39 0.68
N ALA A 11 -24.24 -6.38 -0.16
CA ALA A 11 -25.25 -5.82 -1.05
C ALA A 11 -25.53 -6.79 -2.20
N THR A 12 -26.33 -7.78 -2.02
CA THR A 12 -26.89 -8.73 -3.02
C THR A 12 -25.91 -9.76 -3.60
N LYS A 13 -26.39 -10.97 -3.81
CA LYS A 13 -25.73 -12.02 -4.58
C LYS A 13 -25.64 -11.62 -6.06
N ARG A 14 -24.65 -12.16 -6.75
CA ARG A 14 -24.50 -11.95 -8.20
C ARG A 14 -25.78 -12.37 -8.93
N GLY A 15 -26.42 -11.46 -9.67
CA GLY A 15 -27.65 -11.69 -10.41
C GLY A 15 -28.95 -11.26 -9.70
N GLU A 16 -28.89 -10.82 -8.44
CA GLU A 16 -30.04 -10.21 -7.75
C GLU A 16 -30.13 -8.72 -8.10
N GLU A 17 -31.32 -8.15 -8.05
CA GLU A 17 -31.53 -6.72 -8.21
C GLU A 17 -30.86 -5.97 -7.05
N ARG A 18 -29.92 -5.07 -7.40
CA ARG A 18 -29.15 -4.32 -6.42
C ARG A 18 -29.83 -3.01 -6.08
N THR A 19 -29.83 -2.64 -4.82
CA THR A 19 -30.27 -1.33 -4.36
C THR A 19 -29.49 -0.24 -5.10
N PRO A 20 -30.15 0.77 -5.69
CA PRO A 20 -29.45 1.92 -6.27
C PRO A 20 -28.54 2.59 -5.23
N LEU A 21 -27.38 3.05 -5.69
CA LEU A 21 -26.40 3.76 -4.90
C LEU A 21 -26.04 5.07 -5.62
N ASP A 22 -26.91 6.07 -5.42
CA ASP A 22 -26.78 7.39 -6.02
C ASP A 22 -26.70 8.44 -4.91
N GLY A 23 -26.22 9.63 -5.26
CA GLY A 23 -26.27 10.78 -4.39
C GLY A 23 -24.96 11.50 -4.20
N GLU A 24 -24.98 12.48 -3.30
CA GLU A 24 -23.83 13.32 -2.97
C GLU A 24 -23.26 12.91 -1.61
N ARG A 25 -21.94 13.01 -1.47
CA ARG A 25 -21.17 12.80 -0.24
C ARG A 25 -20.17 13.92 -0.05
N ASP A 26 -19.64 14.10 1.14
CA ASP A 26 -18.53 15.01 1.37
C ASP A 26 -17.21 14.41 0.88
N VAL A 27 -17.00 13.12 1.17
CA VAL A 27 -15.83 12.36 0.76
C VAL A 27 -16.26 11.00 0.21
N LEU A 28 -15.77 10.65 -0.98
CA LEU A 28 -15.93 9.32 -1.57
C LEU A 28 -14.56 8.63 -1.65
N ILE A 29 -14.42 7.50 -0.98
CA ILE A 29 -13.21 6.66 -1.01
C ILE A 29 -13.53 5.40 -1.79
N CYS A 30 -12.84 5.20 -2.90
CA CYS A 30 -12.97 4.03 -3.74
C CYS A 30 -11.85 3.03 -3.41
N GLY A 31 -12.21 1.92 -2.74
CA GLY A 31 -11.29 0.88 -2.26
C GLY A 31 -11.23 0.76 -0.74
N ALA A 32 -11.59 -0.42 -0.19
CA ALA A 32 -11.69 -0.71 1.24
C ALA A 32 -10.58 -1.67 1.72
N SER A 33 -9.33 -1.39 1.33
CA SER A 33 -8.14 -2.07 1.83
C SER A 33 -7.25 -1.09 2.60
N PHE A 34 -6.00 -1.43 2.88
CA PHE A 34 -5.09 -0.68 3.75
C PHE A 34 -5.11 0.84 3.50
N ALA A 35 -4.96 1.27 2.25
CA ALA A 35 -4.87 2.70 1.92
C ALA A 35 -6.19 3.44 2.17
N GLY A 36 -7.30 2.94 1.61
CA GLY A 36 -8.61 3.58 1.74
C GLY A 36 -9.14 3.60 3.16
N LEU A 37 -9.01 2.48 3.89
CA LEU A 37 -9.41 2.41 5.30
C LEU A 37 -8.56 3.33 6.18
N THR A 38 -7.27 3.50 5.86
CA THR A 38 -6.41 4.43 6.60
C THR A 38 -6.82 5.89 6.36
N VAL A 39 -7.16 6.27 5.12
CA VAL A 39 -7.71 7.60 4.83
C VAL A 39 -9.00 7.85 5.61
N ALA A 40 -9.92 6.88 5.59
CA ALA A 40 -11.18 7.00 6.32
C ALA A 40 -10.98 7.11 7.85
N ARG A 41 -10.03 6.37 8.39
CA ARG A 41 -9.66 6.42 9.81
C ARG A 41 -9.14 7.80 10.24
N GLU A 42 -8.36 8.47 9.39
CA GLU A 42 -7.87 9.83 9.66
C GLU A 42 -9.03 10.87 9.58
N LEU A 43 -10.10 10.57 8.86
CA LEU A 43 -11.30 11.41 8.77
C LEU A 43 -12.30 11.18 9.92
N ALA A 44 -12.10 10.16 10.75
CA ALA A 44 -13.02 9.82 11.83
C ALA A 44 -13.22 11.00 12.80
N GLY A 45 -14.49 11.35 13.07
CA GLY A 45 -14.85 12.48 13.94
C GLY A 45 -14.65 13.87 13.31
N ALA A 46 -14.35 13.98 12.02
CA ALA A 46 -14.25 15.27 11.32
C ALA A 46 -15.62 15.86 10.96
N GLY A 47 -16.71 15.13 11.15
CA GLY A 47 -18.06 15.58 10.86
C GLY A 47 -18.44 15.58 9.38
N ALA A 48 -17.72 14.82 8.54
CA ALA A 48 -18.00 14.66 7.12
C ALA A 48 -18.86 13.43 6.85
N ASP A 49 -19.71 13.48 5.82
CA ASP A 49 -20.37 12.31 5.25
C ASP A 49 -19.38 11.57 4.35
N VAL A 50 -18.73 10.55 4.91
CA VAL A 50 -17.72 9.72 4.23
C VAL A 50 -18.36 8.40 3.78
N LEU A 51 -18.28 8.12 2.48
CA LEU A 51 -18.64 6.82 1.92
C LEU A 51 -17.43 6.10 1.36
N ILE A 52 -17.26 4.86 1.77
CA ILE A 52 -16.29 3.93 1.17
C ILE A 52 -17.03 2.95 0.28
N VAL A 53 -16.51 2.71 -0.93
CA VAL A 53 -17.04 1.71 -1.86
C VAL A 53 -15.94 0.73 -2.28
N ASP A 54 -16.26 -0.55 -2.26
CA ASP A 54 -15.41 -1.62 -2.81
C ASP A 54 -16.29 -2.71 -3.42
N ARG A 55 -15.73 -3.50 -4.33
CA ARG A 55 -16.43 -4.66 -4.92
C ARG A 55 -16.52 -5.88 -4.01
N TYR A 56 -15.76 -5.89 -2.92
CA TYR A 56 -15.69 -6.94 -1.91
C TYR A 56 -16.05 -6.38 -0.54
N GLU A 57 -16.50 -7.25 0.37
CA GLU A 57 -16.62 -6.92 1.78
C GLU A 57 -15.25 -6.58 2.38
N ILE A 58 -15.25 -5.78 3.44
CA ILE A 58 -14.02 -5.38 4.14
C ILE A 58 -13.27 -6.62 4.64
N GLY A 59 -12.03 -6.79 4.17
CA GLY A 59 -11.20 -7.93 4.54
C GLY A 59 -11.59 -9.27 3.87
N GLU A 60 -12.53 -9.29 2.92
CA GLU A 60 -12.96 -10.52 2.25
C GLU A 60 -11.86 -11.15 1.40
N ARG A 61 -11.04 -10.32 0.72
CA ARG A 61 -10.07 -10.83 -0.23
C ARG A 61 -8.66 -10.36 0.05
N GLN A 62 -7.85 -11.25 0.59
CA GLN A 62 -6.42 -11.05 0.73
C GLN A 62 -5.75 -10.90 -0.66
N THR A 63 -4.81 -9.98 -0.77
CA THR A 63 -4.08 -9.69 -2.02
C THR A 63 -2.56 -9.60 -1.84
N SER A 64 -2.06 -9.98 -0.67
CA SER A 64 -0.66 -9.80 -0.26
C SER A 64 -0.22 -10.91 0.69
N ALA A 65 1.08 -11.16 0.77
CA ALA A 65 1.70 -12.05 1.75
C ALA A 65 1.54 -11.58 3.22
N CYS A 66 1.01 -10.39 3.42
CA CYS A 66 0.65 -9.82 4.72
C CYS A 66 1.78 -9.84 5.74
N GLY A 67 2.89 -9.20 5.36
CA GLY A 67 4.03 -8.97 6.23
C GLY A 67 4.35 -7.49 6.37
N ILE A 68 4.75 -7.05 7.58
CA ILE A 68 5.02 -5.65 7.90
C ILE A 68 6.03 -5.54 9.06
N PRO A 69 6.87 -4.49 9.14
CA PRO A 69 7.61 -4.19 10.37
C PRO A 69 6.66 -4.04 11.57
N THR A 70 6.92 -4.80 12.64
CA THR A 70 6.03 -4.95 13.81
C THR A 70 5.63 -3.60 14.43
N ASN A 71 6.54 -2.62 14.43
CA ASN A 71 6.27 -1.30 15.00
C ASN A 71 5.10 -0.57 14.32
N TRP A 72 4.79 -0.87 13.06
CA TRP A 72 3.63 -0.32 12.38
C TRP A 72 2.32 -0.84 12.97
N LEU A 73 2.26 -2.14 13.29
CA LEU A 73 1.09 -2.72 13.95
C LEU A 73 0.87 -2.08 15.32
N ALA A 74 1.96 -1.93 16.10
CA ALA A 74 1.90 -1.33 17.43
C ALA A 74 1.46 0.14 17.38
N ARG A 75 1.99 0.95 16.47
CA ARG A 75 1.67 2.37 16.35
C ARG A 75 0.23 2.65 15.90
N LEU A 76 -0.36 1.72 15.17
CA LEU A 76 -1.75 1.84 14.70
C LEU A 76 -2.77 1.08 15.55
N ASP A 77 -2.35 0.48 16.67
CA ASP A 77 -3.22 -0.37 17.51
C ASP A 77 -3.79 -1.58 16.74
N LEU A 78 -2.95 -2.19 15.88
CA LEU A 78 -3.30 -3.32 15.03
C LEU A 78 -2.66 -4.63 15.50
N MET A 79 -2.09 -4.68 16.70
CA MET A 79 -1.41 -5.87 17.24
C MET A 79 -2.32 -7.09 17.38
N GLY A 80 -3.63 -6.89 17.48
CA GLY A 80 -4.61 -7.99 17.51
C GLY A 80 -4.58 -8.87 16.27
N ALA A 81 -4.11 -8.33 15.13
CA ALA A 81 -4.02 -9.08 13.89
C ALA A 81 -2.67 -9.82 13.72
N GLU A 82 -1.69 -9.65 14.60
CA GLU A 82 -0.38 -10.31 14.49
C GLU A 82 -0.54 -11.84 14.56
N LEU A 83 0.02 -12.53 13.58
CA LEU A 83 0.07 -13.99 13.56
C LEU A 83 1.41 -14.53 14.06
N GLN A 84 2.51 -14.06 13.49
CA GLN A 84 3.85 -14.53 13.84
C GLN A 84 4.87 -13.41 13.68
N ARG A 85 5.91 -13.41 14.56
CA ARG A 85 6.93 -12.37 14.63
C ARG A 85 8.31 -12.95 14.36
N PHE A 86 9.12 -12.21 13.60
CA PHE A 86 10.46 -12.60 13.18
C PHE A 86 11.45 -11.49 13.50
N ASP A 87 12.62 -11.87 13.96
CA ASP A 87 13.79 -10.99 14.13
C ASP A 87 14.94 -11.36 13.18
N THR A 88 14.72 -12.34 12.32
CA THR A 88 15.72 -12.87 11.39
C THR A 88 15.08 -13.05 10.01
N LEU A 89 15.77 -12.53 8.98
CA LEU A 89 15.47 -12.79 7.58
C LEU A 89 16.47 -13.78 7.02
N VAL A 90 15.97 -14.85 6.41
CA VAL A 90 16.79 -15.87 5.77
C VAL A 90 16.80 -15.66 4.26
N MET A 91 17.98 -15.52 3.69
CA MET A 91 18.17 -15.37 2.24
C MET A 91 18.86 -16.58 1.65
N HIS A 92 18.16 -17.24 0.73
CA HIS A 92 18.67 -18.39 -0.02
C HIS A 92 19.15 -17.93 -1.40
N THR A 93 20.30 -18.46 -1.81
CA THR A 93 20.86 -18.32 -3.15
C THR A 93 21.33 -19.69 -3.64
N PRO A 94 21.59 -19.89 -4.94
CA PRO A 94 22.17 -21.15 -5.45
C PRO A 94 23.50 -21.54 -4.79
N HIS A 95 24.16 -20.61 -4.13
CA HIS A 95 25.51 -20.80 -3.56
C HIS A 95 25.55 -20.77 -2.03
N GLY A 96 24.39 -20.78 -1.38
CA GLY A 96 24.30 -20.85 0.08
C GLY A 96 23.21 -19.97 0.68
N THR A 97 23.08 -20.09 2.00
CA THR A 97 22.08 -19.40 2.82
C THR A 97 22.75 -18.40 3.74
N THR A 98 22.15 -17.23 3.89
CA THR A 98 22.60 -16.19 4.83
C THR A 98 21.44 -15.79 5.73
N ARG A 99 21.71 -15.65 7.03
CA ARG A 99 20.75 -15.20 8.03
C ARG A 99 21.07 -13.77 8.46
N TYR A 100 20.11 -12.88 8.34
CA TYR A 100 20.21 -11.48 8.73
C TYR A 100 19.42 -11.25 10.01
N LYS A 101 20.10 -10.96 11.10
CA LYS A 101 19.45 -10.50 12.32
C LYS A 101 18.99 -9.07 12.11
N LEU A 102 17.68 -8.88 12.04
CA LEU A 102 17.09 -7.56 11.79
C LEU A 102 17.26 -6.62 12.98
N PRO A 103 17.42 -5.31 12.77
CA PRO A 103 17.49 -4.32 13.86
C PRO A 103 16.11 -3.99 14.45
N TRP A 104 15.05 -4.56 13.90
CA TRP A 104 13.66 -4.47 14.32
C TRP A 104 12.96 -5.79 13.95
N THR A 105 11.76 -6.02 14.47
CA THR A 105 11.02 -7.24 14.17
C THR A 105 10.06 -7.03 12.99
N PHE A 106 9.82 -8.12 12.26
CA PHE A 106 8.86 -8.19 11.18
C PHE A 106 7.74 -9.15 11.57
N SER A 107 6.49 -8.81 11.28
CA SER A 107 5.35 -9.66 11.62
C SER A 107 4.54 -10.02 10.39
N THR A 108 4.11 -11.28 10.32
CA THR A 108 2.98 -11.66 9.49
C THR A 108 1.70 -11.44 10.26
N PHE A 109 0.59 -11.18 9.54
CA PHE A 109 -0.68 -10.82 10.16
C PHE A 109 -1.87 -11.37 9.37
N ASP A 110 -3.04 -11.42 10.02
CA ASP A 110 -4.31 -11.74 9.38
C ASP A 110 -4.84 -10.52 8.61
N TYR A 111 -5.07 -10.70 7.31
CA TYR A 111 -5.53 -9.64 6.42
C TYR A 111 -6.92 -9.12 6.79
N ARG A 112 -7.84 -10.04 7.07
CA ARG A 112 -9.22 -9.69 7.44
C ARG A 112 -9.22 -8.91 8.74
N GLU A 113 -8.50 -9.41 9.73
CA GLU A 113 -8.45 -8.78 11.05
C GLU A 113 -7.86 -7.36 10.98
N ILE A 114 -6.77 -7.14 10.24
CA ILE A 114 -6.24 -5.77 10.06
C ILE A 114 -7.28 -4.84 9.42
N CYS A 115 -7.96 -5.30 8.37
CA CYS A 115 -8.96 -4.48 7.71
C CYS A 115 -10.14 -4.15 8.65
N GLN A 116 -10.54 -5.11 9.48
CA GLN A 116 -11.60 -4.90 10.47
C GLN A 116 -11.16 -3.96 11.60
N LEU A 117 -9.94 -4.09 12.09
CA LEU A 117 -9.37 -3.18 13.09
C LEU A 117 -9.27 -1.75 12.57
N LEU A 118 -8.83 -1.56 11.32
CA LEU A 118 -8.83 -0.24 10.69
C LEU A 118 -10.25 0.30 10.52
N TRP A 119 -11.19 -0.53 10.09
CA TRP A 119 -12.58 -0.16 9.90
C TRP A 119 -13.29 0.22 11.21
N ARG A 120 -13.04 -0.50 12.29
CA ARG A 120 -13.60 -0.23 13.62
C ARG A 120 -13.39 1.22 14.07
N ASP A 121 -12.25 1.81 13.68
CA ASP A 121 -11.87 3.16 14.04
C ASP A 121 -12.32 4.20 13.00
N CYS A 122 -13.08 3.82 11.96
CA CYS A 122 -13.64 4.73 10.97
C CYS A 122 -15.02 5.26 11.41
N ASP A 123 -15.28 6.52 11.05
CA ASP A 123 -16.61 7.14 11.13
C ASP A 123 -17.08 7.37 9.68
N ALA A 124 -17.46 6.29 9.01
CA ALA A 124 -17.80 6.28 7.60
C ALA A 124 -18.86 5.22 7.31
N SER A 125 -19.60 5.38 6.22
CA SER A 125 -20.46 4.34 5.67
C SER A 125 -19.69 3.50 4.66
N PHE A 126 -20.08 2.23 4.50
CA PHE A 126 -19.51 1.31 3.54
C PHE A 126 -20.57 0.65 2.69
N GLU A 127 -20.31 0.56 1.38
CA GLU A 127 -21.18 -0.11 0.42
C GLU A 127 -20.39 -0.98 -0.54
N THR A 128 -20.87 -2.19 -0.80
CA THR A 128 -20.27 -3.01 -1.86
C THR A 128 -20.76 -2.54 -3.22
N ALA A 129 -19.83 -2.01 -4.02
CA ALA A 129 -20.08 -1.59 -5.40
C ALA A 129 -18.82 -1.71 -6.24
N LYS A 130 -18.99 -2.08 -7.51
CA LYS A 130 -17.87 -2.12 -8.47
C LYS A 130 -17.76 -0.76 -9.15
N VAL A 131 -16.66 -0.07 -8.91
CA VAL A 131 -16.34 1.19 -9.59
C VAL A 131 -15.96 0.90 -11.04
N HIS A 132 -16.58 1.63 -11.97
CA HIS A 132 -16.32 1.56 -13.42
C HIS A 132 -15.36 2.66 -13.88
N GLY A 133 -15.42 3.84 -13.28
CA GLY A 133 -14.60 4.99 -13.62
C GLY A 133 -15.26 6.30 -13.22
N ARG A 134 -14.79 7.39 -13.83
CA ARG A 134 -15.48 8.68 -13.74
C ARG A 134 -16.66 8.70 -14.70
N ALA A 135 -17.78 9.25 -14.25
CA ALA A 135 -18.87 9.58 -15.14
C ALA A 135 -18.49 10.80 -16.00
N LEU A 136 -18.18 10.58 -17.26
CA LEU A 136 -17.83 11.64 -18.22
C LEU A 136 -19.10 12.20 -18.85
N GLY A 137 -19.27 13.53 -18.82
CA GLY A 137 -20.28 14.21 -19.63
C GLY A 137 -21.74 14.06 -19.16
N VAL A 138 -21.99 13.66 -17.94
CA VAL A 138 -23.33 13.70 -17.37
C VAL A 138 -23.59 15.11 -16.85
N ASP A 139 -24.11 15.99 -17.73
CA ASP A 139 -24.96 17.07 -17.26
C ASP A 139 -26.16 16.41 -16.59
N PHE A 140 -26.11 16.30 -15.27
CA PHE A 140 -27.25 15.81 -14.50
C PHE A 140 -28.41 16.79 -14.72
N LEU A 141 -29.19 16.53 -15.75
CA LEU A 141 -30.55 17.05 -15.87
C LEU A 141 -31.37 16.33 -14.79
N SER A 142 -31.28 16.86 -13.57
CA SER A 142 -32.12 16.39 -12.48
C SER A 142 -33.57 16.74 -12.78
N ASN A 143 -34.38 15.72 -13.03
CA ASN A 143 -35.85 15.82 -12.97
C ASN A 143 -36.35 15.92 -11.52
N SER A 144 -35.58 16.50 -10.62
CA SER A 144 -36.03 16.80 -9.25
C SER A 144 -35.94 18.31 -9.04
N GLU A 145 -37.08 18.94 -8.77
CA GLU A 145 -37.27 20.35 -8.42
C GLU A 145 -36.66 20.73 -7.06
N SER A 146 -35.59 20.11 -6.62
CA SER A 146 -34.82 20.52 -5.46
C SER A 146 -33.63 21.34 -5.94
N LYS A 147 -33.71 22.66 -5.76
CA LYS A 147 -32.58 23.57 -5.87
C LYS A 147 -31.59 23.33 -4.73
N SER A 148 -30.91 22.20 -4.78
CA SER A 148 -29.70 21.95 -3.99
C SER A 148 -28.54 22.65 -4.70
N THR A 149 -27.90 23.58 -4.05
CA THR A 149 -26.68 24.27 -4.47
C THR A 149 -25.64 23.24 -4.85
N ARG A 150 -25.38 23.03 -6.17
CA ARG A 150 -24.27 22.21 -6.67
C ARG A 150 -23.00 22.66 -5.93
N ARG A 151 -22.38 21.75 -5.20
CA ARG A 151 -21.04 21.99 -4.66
C ARG A 151 -20.11 22.09 -5.86
N ASN A 152 -19.61 23.30 -6.16
CA ASN A 152 -18.68 23.55 -7.25
C ASN A 152 -17.48 22.58 -7.14
N GLY A 153 -17.18 21.82 -8.21
CA GLY A 153 -16.03 20.95 -8.29
C GLY A 153 -16.27 19.49 -7.86
N ALA A 154 -17.52 19.05 -7.66
CA ALA A 154 -17.82 17.65 -7.38
C ALA A 154 -17.47 16.75 -8.57
N ILE A 155 -16.88 15.58 -8.26
CA ILE A 155 -16.50 14.53 -9.21
C ILE A 155 -17.52 13.41 -9.11
N ALA A 156 -18.10 13.02 -10.24
CA ALA A 156 -19.02 11.91 -10.32
C ALA A 156 -18.27 10.60 -10.64
N VAL A 157 -18.56 9.57 -9.88
CA VAL A 157 -17.98 8.22 -10.01
C VAL A 157 -19.09 7.24 -10.35
N GLU A 158 -18.92 6.53 -11.44
CA GLU A 158 -19.85 5.50 -11.92
C GLU A 158 -19.56 4.16 -11.25
N THR A 159 -20.61 3.52 -10.74
CA THR A 159 -20.57 2.18 -10.17
C THR A 159 -21.60 1.26 -10.85
N ASP A 160 -21.53 -0.03 -10.57
CA ASP A 160 -22.56 -1.01 -11.02
C ASP A 160 -23.90 -0.84 -10.28
N ARG A 161 -24.04 0.15 -9.39
CA ARG A 161 -25.25 0.44 -8.61
C ARG A 161 -25.76 1.87 -8.79
N GLY A 162 -25.06 2.71 -9.56
CA GLY A 162 -25.44 4.10 -9.78
C GLY A 162 -24.24 5.05 -9.79
N VAL A 163 -24.51 6.34 -9.65
CA VAL A 163 -23.51 7.40 -9.73
C VAL A 163 -23.44 8.17 -8.41
N ILE A 164 -22.24 8.24 -7.84
CA ILE A 164 -21.96 8.93 -6.59
C ILE A 164 -21.11 10.16 -6.90
N SER A 165 -21.47 11.30 -6.33
CA SER A 165 -20.72 12.55 -6.50
C SER A 165 -20.14 13.02 -5.17
N ALA A 166 -18.88 13.49 -5.19
CA ALA A 166 -18.25 14.10 -4.03
C ALA A 166 -17.24 15.18 -4.44
N PRO A 167 -17.05 16.25 -3.65
CA PRO A 167 -15.97 17.21 -3.87
C PRO A 167 -14.59 16.60 -3.56
N LEU A 168 -14.51 15.62 -2.64
CA LEU A 168 -13.28 14.93 -2.29
C LEU A 168 -13.41 13.46 -2.70
N VAL A 169 -12.67 13.06 -3.73
CA VAL A 169 -12.68 11.68 -4.25
C VAL A 169 -11.29 11.07 -4.16
N VAL A 170 -11.21 9.88 -3.57
CA VAL A 170 -9.99 9.10 -3.40
C VAL A 170 -10.05 7.81 -4.22
N ASP A 171 -9.06 7.58 -5.07
CA ASP A 171 -8.82 6.29 -5.73
C ASP A 171 -7.79 5.47 -4.92
N ALA A 172 -8.28 4.45 -4.22
CA ALA A 172 -7.53 3.41 -3.52
C ALA A 172 -7.81 2.02 -4.12
N LEU A 173 -8.21 1.95 -5.42
CA LEU A 173 -8.64 0.74 -6.13
C LEU A 173 -7.47 -0.14 -6.64
N GLY A 174 -6.26 0.18 -6.23
CA GLY A 174 -5.07 -0.60 -6.55
C GLY A 174 -4.48 -0.27 -7.94
N TRP A 175 -3.66 -1.17 -8.44
CA TRP A 175 -2.78 -0.94 -9.58
C TRP A 175 -3.46 -0.42 -10.86
N ARG A 176 -4.75 -0.69 -11.05
CA ARG A 176 -5.52 -0.26 -12.23
C ARG A 176 -5.76 1.23 -12.30
N ARG A 177 -5.79 1.93 -11.14
CA ARG A 177 -5.99 3.39 -11.10
C ARG A 177 -7.25 3.80 -11.88
N MET A 178 -8.40 3.27 -11.44
CA MET A 178 -9.66 3.32 -12.18
C MET A 178 -10.20 4.73 -12.43
N LEU A 179 -9.86 5.70 -11.59
CA LEU A 179 -10.36 7.07 -11.70
C LEU A 179 -9.38 8.02 -12.41
N ALA A 180 -8.28 7.51 -12.98
CA ALA A 180 -7.40 8.32 -13.83
C ALA A 180 -8.07 8.70 -15.16
N THR A 181 -7.67 9.83 -15.73
CA THR A 181 -8.17 10.30 -17.03
C THR A 181 -7.28 9.93 -18.21
N GLY A 182 -6.07 9.46 -17.92
CA GLY A 182 -5.10 9.03 -18.94
C GLY A 182 -5.27 7.60 -19.40
N ASP A 183 -4.32 7.13 -20.22
CA ASP A 183 -4.27 5.75 -20.71
C ASP A 183 -4.24 4.76 -19.55
N GLY A 184 -5.08 3.74 -19.62
CA GLY A 184 -5.17 2.71 -18.60
C GLY A 184 -3.88 1.89 -18.48
N TYR A 185 -3.57 1.45 -17.27
CA TYR A 185 -2.50 0.50 -17.02
C TYR A 185 -2.90 -0.88 -17.53
N GLN A 186 -2.26 -1.32 -18.60
CA GLN A 186 -2.54 -2.61 -19.24
C GLN A 186 -1.31 -3.53 -19.18
N PRO A 187 -1.37 -4.64 -18.41
CA PRO A 187 -0.34 -5.67 -18.49
C PRO A 187 -0.34 -6.31 -19.91
N PRO A 188 0.79 -6.81 -20.39
CA PRO A 188 2.10 -6.89 -19.72
C PRO A 188 3.02 -5.69 -19.97
N ASP A 189 2.58 -4.67 -20.67
CA ASP A 189 3.44 -3.57 -21.12
C ASP A 189 3.55 -2.41 -20.12
N ALA A 190 2.66 -2.38 -19.14
CA ALA A 190 2.71 -1.41 -18.05
C ALA A 190 3.95 -1.64 -17.13
N PRO A 191 4.45 -0.59 -16.42
CA PRO A 191 5.56 -0.71 -15.46
C PRO A 191 5.07 -1.39 -14.16
N LEU A 192 4.78 -2.69 -14.26
CA LEU A 192 4.29 -3.54 -13.20
C LEU A 192 5.24 -4.71 -12.96
N SER A 193 5.30 -5.18 -11.73
CA SER A 193 5.77 -6.52 -11.37
C SER A 193 4.58 -7.46 -11.26
N ARG A 194 4.83 -8.76 -11.23
CA ARG A 194 3.80 -9.78 -11.09
C ARG A 194 4.12 -10.69 -9.91
N GLY A 195 3.15 -10.91 -9.04
CA GLY A 195 3.27 -11.83 -7.90
C GLY A 195 2.19 -12.89 -7.91
N LEU A 196 2.55 -14.09 -7.47
CA LEU A 196 1.62 -15.19 -7.17
C LEU A 196 2.12 -15.90 -5.93
N GLU A 197 1.21 -16.24 -5.04
CA GLU A 197 1.48 -17.07 -3.87
C GLU A 197 0.42 -18.16 -3.67
N VAL A 198 0.75 -19.13 -2.86
CA VAL A 198 -0.09 -20.23 -2.40
C VAL A 198 0.01 -20.33 -0.88
N HIS A 199 -1.03 -20.90 -0.25
CA HIS A 199 -1.15 -20.95 1.21
C HIS A 199 -1.26 -22.39 1.73
N PRO A 200 -0.24 -23.25 1.56
CA PRO A 200 -0.25 -24.58 2.13
C PRO A 200 -0.19 -24.53 3.65
N GLY A 201 -0.83 -25.51 4.30
CA GLY A 201 -0.70 -25.72 5.74
C GLY A 201 0.73 -26.07 6.14
N GLY A 202 1.15 -25.60 7.30
CA GLY A 202 2.44 -25.90 7.88
C GLY A 202 3.00 -24.77 8.73
N GLU A 203 4.04 -25.10 9.47
CA GLU A 203 4.73 -24.18 10.38
C GLU A 203 6.19 -24.01 9.93
N SER A 204 6.76 -22.85 10.19
CA SER A 204 8.18 -22.55 10.07
C SER A 204 8.55 -21.36 10.95
N GLU A 205 9.78 -21.33 11.44
CA GLU A 205 10.33 -20.21 12.20
C GLU A 205 11.09 -19.22 11.30
N ASP A 206 11.33 -19.57 10.05
CA ASP A 206 12.15 -18.80 9.12
C ASP A 206 11.30 -17.91 8.20
N LEU A 207 11.45 -16.59 8.31
CA LEU A 207 11.03 -15.65 7.28
C LEU A 207 12.04 -15.72 6.15
N ALA A 208 11.70 -16.37 5.02
CA ALA A 208 12.66 -16.73 4.01
C ALA A 208 12.41 -16.10 2.63
N ILE A 209 13.50 -15.73 1.95
CA ILE A 209 13.53 -15.22 0.57
C ILE A 209 14.51 -16.02 -0.27
N TRP A 210 14.14 -16.33 -1.52
CA TRP A 210 14.97 -17.01 -2.52
C TRP A 210 15.35 -16.05 -3.64
N ILE A 211 16.64 -15.79 -3.80
CA ILE A 211 17.18 -15.08 -4.97
C ILE A 211 17.85 -16.13 -5.85
N ASP A 212 17.05 -16.83 -6.63
CA ASP A 212 17.49 -17.92 -7.48
C ASP A 212 16.82 -17.87 -8.86
N ARG A 213 17.64 -17.86 -9.91
CA ARG A 213 17.17 -17.89 -11.30
C ARG A 213 16.47 -19.20 -11.69
N LYS A 214 16.61 -20.26 -10.89
CA LYS A 214 15.82 -21.47 -11.04
C LYS A 214 14.33 -21.14 -11.02
N TYR A 215 13.90 -20.30 -10.08
CA TYR A 215 12.50 -19.96 -9.92
C TYR A 215 12.10 -18.70 -10.71
N VAL A 216 12.96 -17.68 -10.74
CA VAL A 216 12.66 -16.43 -11.42
C VAL A 216 13.92 -15.73 -11.93
N PRO A 217 14.00 -15.41 -13.24
CA PRO A 217 15.18 -14.75 -13.81
C PRO A 217 15.43 -13.34 -13.23
N ALA A 218 14.35 -12.61 -12.92
CA ALA A 218 14.39 -11.27 -12.39
C ALA A 218 13.29 -11.09 -11.34
N GLY A 219 13.62 -11.27 -10.08
CA GLY A 219 12.67 -11.26 -8.97
C GLY A 219 13.19 -12.09 -7.79
N TYR A 220 12.26 -12.58 -6.99
CA TYR A 220 12.57 -13.45 -5.85
C TYR A 220 11.38 -14.32 -5.47
N GLY A 221 11.66 -15.41 -4.76
CA GLY A 221 10.66 -16.23 -4.07
C GLY A 221 10.60 -15.87 -2.59
N TRP A 222 9.52 -16.22 -1.93
CA TRP A 222 9.37 -16.07 -0.48
C TRP A 222 8.62 -17.24 0.15
N SER A 223 8.85 -17.44 1.43
CA SER A 223 8.01 -18.22 2.34
C SER A 223 7.86 -17.44 3.64
N PHE A 224 6.66 -16.95 3.88
CA PHE A 224 6.31 -16.17 5.06
C PHE A 224 5.35 -16.97 5.94
N PRO A 225 5.85 -17.53 7.05
CA PRO A 225 5.00 -18.30 7.96
C PRO A 225 3.97 -17.40 8.65
N ALA A 226 2.77 -17.94 8.82
CA ALA A 226 1.64 -17.27 9.46
C ALA A 226 0.88 -18.26 10.34
N LYS A 227 1.52 -18.67 11.44
CA LYS A 227 1.11 -19.77 12.35
C LYS A 227 1.10 -21.13 11.63
N ASP A 228 -0.07 -21.66 11.35
CA ASP A 228 -0.35 -22.96 10.76
C ASP A 228 -0.39 -22.96 9.23
N GLU A 229 -0.13 -21.80 8.61
CA GLU A 229 -0.05 -21.66 7.15
C GLU A 229 1.31 -21.07 6.71
N LEU A 230 1.75 -21.43 5.52
CA LEU A 230 2.92 -20.85 4.85
C LEU A 230 2.45 -20.07 3.62
N ARG A 231 2.84 -18.82 3.50
CA ARG A 231 2.59 -17.98 2.33
C ARG A 231 3.79 -18.07 1.42
N ILE A 232 3.72 -18.99 0.45
CA ILE A 232 4.84 -19.29 -0.46
C ILE A 232 4.54 -18.67 -1.82
N GLY A 233 5.44 -17.85 -2.33
CA GLY A 233 5.20 -17.17 -3.59
C GLY A 233 6.45 -16.82 -4.38
N ILE A 234 6.21 -16.40 -5.63
CA ILE A 234 7.21 -15.87 -6.56
C ILE A 234 6.75 -14.49 -7.04
N GLY A 235 7.65 -13.52 -6.96
CA GLY A 235 7.51 -12.20 -7.56
C GLY A 235 8.48 -12.01 -8.71
N SER A 236 7.96 -11.62 -9.89
CA SER A 236 8.78 -11.26 -11.04
C SER A 236 8.74 -9.75 -11.29
N PHE A 237 9.91 -9.14 -11.47
CA PHE A 237 10.04 -7.75 -11.92
C PHE A 237 9.75 -7.57 -13.42
N ASP A 238 9.69 -8.69 -14.18
CA ASP A 238 9.24 -8.71 -15.56
C ASP A 238 7.79 -9.19 -15.61
N PRO A 239 6.82 -8.33 -16.01
CA PRO A 239 5.41 -8.68 -16.06
C PRO A 239 5.09 -9.77 -17.08
N ARG A 240 5.99 -10.04 -18.04
CA ARG A 240 5.82 -11.08 -19.07
C ARG A 240 6.19 -12.48 -18.56
N PHE A 241 6.95 -12.54 -17.47
CA PHE A 241 7.33 -13.83 -16.88
C PHE A 241 6.15 -14.45 -16.12
N HIS A 242 5.76 -15.67 -16.49
CA HIS A 242 4.68 -16.42 -15.84
C HIS A 242 5.16 -17.08 -14.56
N VAL A 243 4.74 -16.60 -13.42
CA VAL A 243 5.22 -17.04 -12.09
C VAL A 243 4.50 -18.29 -11.55
N LYS A 244 3.42 -18.79 -12.20
CA LYS A 244 2.62 -19.88 -11.66
C LYS A 244 3.41 -21.18 -11.50
N ASP A 245 4.03 -21.63 -12.56
CA ASP A 245 4.72 -22.94 -12.56
C ASP A 245 5.90 -22.92 -11.58
N THR A 246 6.63 -21.82 -11.51
CA THR A 246 7.76 -21.66 -10.59
C THR A 246 7.32 -21.46 -9.14
N THR A 247 6.12 -20.89 -8.89
CA THR A 247 5.53 -20.88 -7.54
C THR A 247 5.20 -22.31 -7.08
N VAL A 248 4.60 -23.12 -7.96
CA VAL A 248 4.34 -24.53 -7.69
C VAL A 248 5.65 -25.31 -7.45
N GLU A 249 6.67 -25.05 -8.26
CA GLU A 249 7.98 -25.69 -8.10
C GLU A 249 8.62 -25.34 -6.74
N LEU A 250 8.68 -24.06 -6.37
CA LEU A 250 9.21 -23.64 -5.06
C LEU A 250 8.43 -24.30 -3.91
N THR A 251 7.10 -24.34 -4.01
CA THR A 251 6.25 -24.93 -2.98
C THR A 251 6.54 -26.41 -2.80
N ARG A 252 6.71 -27.16 -3.90
CA ARG A 252 7.06 -28.59 -3.87
C ARG A 252 8.48 -28.83 -3.39
N ASP A 253 9.43 -27.99 -3.75
CA ASP A 253 10.81 -28.08 -3.23
C ASP A 253 10.86 -27.85 -1.70
N LEU A 254 9.87 -27.16 -1.14
CA LEU A 254 9.68 -27.01 0.31
C LEU A 254 8.85 -28.15 0.93
N GLY A 255 8.54 -29.21 0.16
CA GLY A 255 7.78 -30.38 0.62
C GLY A 255 6.30 -30.09 0.89
N LYS A 256 5.72 -29.09 0.20
CA LYS A 256 4.33 -28.69 0.36
C LYS A 256 3.55 -28.84 -0.95
N GLU A 257 2.23 -29.03 -0.84
CA GLU A 257 1.34 -29.03 -1.99
C GLU A 257 0.70 -27.62 -2.16
N PRO A 258 0.73 -27.06 -3.38
CA PRO A 258 0.19 -25.74 -3.63
C PRO A 258 -1.35 -25.72 -3.59
N ASN A 259 -1.90 -24.82 -2.84
CA ASN A 259 -3.34 -24.57 -2.72
C ASN A 259 -3.63 -23.07 -2.60
N GLU A 260 -4.89 -22.66 -2.65
CA GLU A 260 -5.35 -21.30 -2.41
C GLU A 260 -4.56 -20.21 -3.15
N TYR A 261 -4.52 -20.35 -4.47
CA TYR A 261 -3.77 -19.42 -5.33
C TYR A 261 -4.29 -18.00 -5.25
N GLN A 262 -3.39 -17.08 -4.93
CA GLN A 262 -3.68 -15.65 -5.05
C GLN A 262 -2.54 -14.93 -5.76
N GLY A 263 -2.86 -13.94 -6.56
CA GLY A 263 -1.87 -13.18 -7.29
C GLY A 263 -2.34 -11.80 -7.67
N ASN A 264 -1.40 -10.91 -7.84
CA ASN A 264 -1.68 -9.54 -8.23
C ASN A 264 -0.57 -8.94 -9.10
N TRP A 265 -0.91 -7.85 -9.76
CA TRP A 265 0.02 -6.95 -10.38
C TRP A 265 0.48 -5.92 -9.35
N ILE A 266 1.76 -5.60 -9.36
CA ILE A 266 2.40 -4.75 -8.35
C ILE A 266 3.02 -3.57 -9.08
N PRO A 267 2.53 -2.33 -8.90
CA PRO A 267 3.16 -1.17 -9.51
C PRO A 267 4.54 -0.94 -8.89
N HIS A 268 5.57 -0.78 -9.72
CA HIS A 268 6.93 -0.55 -9.26
C HIS A 268 7.47 0.83 -9.64
N LYS A 269 6.58 1.78 -9.86
CA LYS A 269 6.92 3.18 -10.16
C LYS A 269 5.87 4.09 -9.53
N LEU A 270 6.32 5.16 -8.89
CA LEU A 270 5.42 6.22 -8.46
C LEU A 270 4.66 6.83 -9.65
N ARG A 271 3.40 7.13 -9.41
CA ARG A 271 2.46 7.78 -10.35
C ARG A 271 2.04 9.09 -9.71
N THR A 272 1.48 10.01 -10.48
CA THR A 272 0.98 11.28 -9.92
C THR A 272 0.02 11.07 -8.75
N ALA A 273 0.21 11.81 -7.67
CA ALA A 273 -0.61 11.69 -6.46
C ALA A 273 -2.02 12.27 -6.65
N THR A 274 -2.17 13.24 -7.56
CA THR A 274 -3.45 13.90 -7.86
C THR A 274 -3.61 14.06 -9.37
N GLU A 275 -4.81 13.87 -9.90
CA GLU A 275 -5.10 14.03 -11.32
C GLU A 275 -6.58 14.38 -11.52
N GLY A 276 -6.84 15.52 -12.18
CA GLY A 276 -8.21 15.97 -12.49
C GLY A 276 -9.11 16.04 -11.26
N GLY A 277 -8.57 16.43 -10.10
CA GLY A 277 -9.26 16.58 -8.84
C GLY A 277 -9.44 15.29 -8.01
N VAL A 278 -9.00 14.13 -8.49
CA VAL A 278 -8.97 12.88 -7.70
C VAL A 278 -7.64 12.76 -6.98
N PHE A 279 -7.68 12.28 -5.75
CA PHE A 279 -6.52 11.90 -4.96
C PHE A 279 -6.27 10.40 -5.13
N PHE A 280 -5.00 10.01 -5.34
CA PHE A 280 -4.60 8.63 -5.51
C PHE A 280 -3.73 8.17 -4.35
N VAL A 281 -3.98 6.95 -3.85
CA VAL A 281 -3.25 6.41 -2.70
C VAL A 281 -3.06 4.88 -2.84
N GLY A 282 -2.05 4.34 -2.19
CA GLY A 282 -1.69 2.93 -2.33
C GLY A 282 -1.19 2.61 -3.74
N ASP A 283 -1.52 1.44 -4.26
CA ASP A 283 -1.08 1.01 -5.59
C ASP A 283 -1.61 1.91 -6.73
N SER A 284 -2.71 2.62 -6.52
CA SER A 284 -3.22 3.60 -7.48
C SER A 284 -2.24 4.76 -7.71
N ALA A 285 -1.48 5.15 -6.68
CA ALA A 285 -0.39 6.12 -6.76
C ALA A 285 1.01 5.47 -6.92
N GLY A 286 1.07 4.15 -7.07
CA GLY A 286 2.33 3.42 -7.19
C GLY A 286 3.15 3.37 -5.90
N HIS A 287 2.50 3.38 -4.74
CA HIS A 287 3.15 3.41 -3.43
C HIS A 287 3.80 2.09 -3.02
N CYS A 288 3.82 1.07 -3.87
CA CYS A 288 4.56 -0.14 -3.59
C CYS A 288 6.06 0.08 -3.84
N LEU A 289 6.90 -0.17 -2.84
CA LEU A 289 8.35 0.00 -2.96
C LEU A 289 8.93 -0.95 -4.02
N PRO A 290 9.68 -0.45 -5.00
CA PRO A 290 10.45 -1.30 -5.89
C PRO A 290 11.39 -2.21 -5.09
N LEU A 291 11.90 -3.27 -5.71
CA LEU A 291 12.83 -4.24 -5.14
C LEU A 291 12.21 -5.16 -4.07
N SER A 292 11.56 -4.61 -3.05
CA SER A 292 10.96 -5.38 -1.95
C SER A 292 9.50 -5.75 -2.18
N ALA A 293 8.82 -5.10 -3.13
CA ALA A 293 7.38 -5.19 -3.35
C ALA A 293 6.55 -4.92 -2.08
N GLU A 294 7.10 -4.13 -1.14
CA GLU A 294 6.43 -3.74 0.09
C GLU A 294 5.44 -2.60 -0.18
N GLY A 295 4.15 -2.93 -0.27
CA GLY A 295 3.07 -1.98 -0.51
C GLY A 295 2.22 -1.66 0.73
N ILE A 296 2.21 -2.52 1.75
CA ILE A 296 1.30 -2.38 2.90
C ILE A 296 1.71 -1.19 3.77
N ARG A 297 2.96 -1.16 4.22
CA ARG A 297 3.50 -0.09 5.06
C ARG A 297 3.37 1.27 4.39
N THR A 298 3.70 1.35 3.12
CA THR A 298 3.58 2.58 2.34
C THR A 298 2.13 2.97 2.08
N ALA A 299 1.21 2.02 1.88
CA ALA A 299 -0.22 2.30 1.78
C ALA A 299 -0.75 2.94 3.08
N LEU A 300 -0.36 2.43 4.25
CA LEU A 300 -0.69 3.04 5.54
C LEU A 300 -0.07 4.45 5.68
N TYR A 301 1.21 4.59 5.37
CA TYR A 301 1.96 5.84 5.49
C TYR A 301 1.37 6.97 4.63
N PHE A 302 1.18 6.73 3.34
CA PHE A 302 0.59 7.71 2.44
C PHE A 302 -0.92 7.87 2.65
N GLY A 303 -1.61 6.83 3.15
CA GLY A 303 -3.00 6.92 3.57
C GLY A 303 -3.20 7.88 4.74
N ILE A 304 -2.31 7.84 5.74
CA ILE A 304 -2.30 8.79 6.86
C ILE A 304 -2.03 10.21 6.34
N ALA A 305 -1.01 10.39 5.49
CA ALA A 305 -0.69 11.70 4.93
C ALA A 305 -1.90 12.31 4.19
N LEU A 306 -2.49 11.55 3.26
CA LEU A 306 -3.68 12.00 2.52
C LEU A 306 -4.86 12.28 3.45
N GLY A 307 -5.14 11.37 4.39
CA GLY A 307 -6.27 11.53 5.32
C GLY A 307 -6.18 12.80 6.15
N ARG A 308 -4.98 13.19 6.59
CA ARG A 308 -4.74 14.46 7.32
C ARG A 308 -5.00 15.67 6.47
N GLU A 309 -4.58 15.67 5.21
CA GLU A 309 -4.86 16.77 4.28
C GLU A 309 -6.37 16.89 4.00
N LEU A 310 -7.04 15.77 3.71
CA LEU A 310 -8.49 15.79 3.50
C LEU A 310 -9.26 16.21 4.75
N ARG A 311 -8.80 15.80 5.94
CA ARG A 311 -9.36 16.28 7.20
C ARG A 311 -9.25 17.80 7.33
N GLY A 312 -8.12 18.39 6.94
CA GLY A 312 -7.94 19.84 6.90
C GLY A 312 -8.99 20.55 6.03
N VAL A 313 -9.33 19.95 4.89
CA VAL A 313 -10.37 20.49 3.98
C VAL A 313 -11.76 20.37 4.61
N VAL A 314 -12.10 19.18 5.14
CA VAL A 314 -13.40 18.93 5.78
C VAL A 314 -13.65 19.87 6.96
N GLU A 315 -12.64 20.10 7.79
CA GLU A 315 -12.70 21.02 8.93
C GLU A 315 -12.59 22.50 8.54
N GLY A 316 -12.46 22.83 7.25
CA GLY A 316 -12.38 24.20 6.75
C GLY A 316 -11.06 24.92 7.08
N ARG A 317 -10.00 24.19 7.41
CA ARG A 317 -8.68 24.74 7.74
C ARG A 317 -7.83 25.07 6.52
N GLN A 318 -8.13 24.44 5.37
CA GLN A 318 -7.45 24.65 4.09
C GLN A 318 -8.39 24.40 2.91
N ALA A 319 -8.02 24.92 1.74
CA ALA A 319 -8.72 24.67 0.50
C ALA A 319 -8.35 23.27 -0.08
N ARG A 320 -9.24 22.71 -0.90
CA ARG A 320 -8.99 21.44 -1.59
C ARG A 320 -7.73 21.46 -2.45
N GLU A 321 -7.53 22.55 -3.18
CA GLU A 321 -6.39 22.77 -4.06
C GLU A 321 -5.08 22.78 -3.25
N GLU A 322 -5.07 23.45 -2.11
CA GLU A 322 -3.93 23.47 -1.18
C GLU A 322 -3.63 22.08 -0.62
N ALA A 323 -4.66 21.34 -0.21
CA ALA A 323 -4.50 19.94 0.22
C ALA A 323 -3.92 19.06 -0.90
N ALA A 324 -4.35 19.27 -2.14
CA ALA A 324 -3.85 18.53 -3.30
C ALA A 324 -2.37 18.84 -3.57
N GLU A 325 -1.97 20.10 -3.49
CA GLU A 325 -0.57 20.53 -3.65
C GLU A 325 0.31 20.00 -2.53
N THR A 326 -0.14 20.11 -1.27
CA THR A 326 0.61 19.61 -0.10
C THR A 326 0.80 18.10 -0.16
N TYR A 327 -0.27 17.36 -0.46
CA TYR A 327 -0.17 15.91 -0.61
C TYR A 327 0.73 15.50 -1.79
N ALA A 328 0.62 16.18 -2.93
CA ALA A 328 1.49 15.93 -4.09
C ALA A 328 2.96 16.20 -3.75
N ALA A 329 3.26 17.32 -3.09
CA ALA A 329 4.61 17.66 -2.66
C ALA A 329 5.19 16.61 -1.67
N PHE A 330 4.37 16.17 -0.70
CA PHE A 330 4.75 15.09 0.22
C PHE A 330 5.06 13.79 -0.53
N HIS A 331 4.20 13.37 -1.46
CA HIS A 331 4.40 12.21 -2.30
C HIS A 331 5.69 12.33 -3.13
N ASP A 332 5.90 13.46 -3.82
CA ASP A 332 7.02 13.69 -4.72
C ASP A 332 8.36 13.74 -3.96
N SER A 333 8.36 14.15 -2.69
CA SER A 333 9.54 14.13 -1.83
C SER A 333 10.16 12.73 -1.68
N HIS A 334 9.39 11.67 -1.96
CA HIS A 334 9.85 10.28 -1.91
C HIS A 334 10.33 9.76 -3.28
N GLU A 335 10.15 10.50 -4.36
CA GLU A 335 10.40 10.03 -5.72
C GLU A 335 11.84 9.52 -5.93
N TRP A 336 12.83 10.22 -5.35
CA TRP A 336 14.23 9.81 -5.47
C TRP A 336 14.52 8.44 -4.85
N LYS A 337 13.86 8.12 -3.70
CA LYS A 337 13.98 6.82 -3.02
C LYS A 337 13.43 5.69 -3.90
N PHE A 338 12.24 5.91 -4.48
CA PHE A 338 11.63 4.95 -5.41
C PHE A 338 12.46 4.78 -6.68
N LYS A 339 12.95 5.87 -7.29
CA LYS A 339 13.82 5.83 -8.47
C LYS A 339 15.11 5.07 -8.18
N TRP A 340 15.72 5.28 -7.01
CA TRP A 340 16.94 4.57 -6.62
C TRP A 340 16.69 3.08 -6.44
N MET A 341 15.65 2.69 -5.70
CA MET A 341 15.28 1.29 -5.51
C MET A 341 14.95 0.61 -6.83
N LEU A 342 14.27 1.30 -7.75
CA LEU A 342 13.98 0.79 -9.08
C LEU A 342 15.26 0.57 -9.93
N ARG A 343 16.28 1.42 -9.76
CA ARG A 343 17.58 1.21 -10.41
C ARG A 343 18.26 -0.06 -9.87
N VAL A 344 18.24 -0.25 -8.55
CA VAL A 344 18.77 -1.47 -7.90
C VAL A 344 17.98 -2.70 -8.36
N GLN A 345 16.65 -2.64 -8.40
CA GLN A 345 15.79 -3.70 -8.93
C GLN A 345 16.18 -4.13 -10.35
N LYS A 346 16.50 -3.18 -11.22
CA LYS A 346 16.93 -3.45 -12.59
C LYS A 346 18.37 -3.96 -12.69
N LEU A 347 19.22 -3.67 -11.71
CA LEU A 347 20.62 -4.08 -11.68
C LEU A 347 20.81 -5.50 -11.16
N ILE A 348 20.12 -5.88 -10.08
CA ILE A 348 20.32 -7.17 -9.40
C ILE A 348 20.23 -8.38 -10.36
N PRO A 349 19.24 -8.47 -11.26
CA PRO A 349 19.13 -9.60 -12.18
C PRO A 349 20.29 -9.70 -13.17
N ARG A 350 21.07 -8.61 -13.38
CA ARG A 350 22.22 -8.58 -14.27
C ARG A 350 23.51 -9.07 -13.60
N ILE A 351 23.53 -9.11 -12.25
CA ILE A 351 24.69 -9.57 -11.49
C ILE A 351 24.76 -11.11 -11.57
N PRO A 352 25.88 -11.69 -11.98
CA PRO A 352 26.04 -13.15 -11.98
C PRO A 352 25.83 -13.74 -10.58
N PRO A 353 25.13 -14.87 -10.43
CA PRO A 353 24.87 -15.50 -9.11
C PRO A 353 26.14 -15.76 -8.29
N ARG A 354 27.26 -16.07 -8.96
CA ARG A 354 28.57 -16.29 -8.31
C ARG A 354 29.12 -15.03 -7.63
N ILE A 355 28.73 -13.84 -8.09
CA ILE A 355 29.12 -12.54 -7.51
C ILE A 355 28.06 -12.10 -6.50
N LEU A 356 26.79 -12.32 -6.80
CA LEU A 356 25.70 -11.90 -5.96
C LEU A 356 25.68 -12.61 -4.61
N ALA A 357 25.92 -13.91 -4.57
CA ALA A 357 25.89 -14.70 -3.33
C ALA A 357 26.97 -14.26 -2.30
N PRO A 358 28.26 -14.09 -2.66
CA PRO A 358 29.24 -13.50 -1.76
C PRO A 358 28.89 -12.08 -1.32
N ALA A 359 28.33 -11.25 -2.21
CA ALA A 359 27.87 -9.90 -1.85
C ALA A 359 26.75 -9.95 -0.80
N ILE A 360 25.75 -10.82 -0.99
CA ILE A 360 24.67 -11.04 0.00
C ILE A 360 25.28 -11.49 1.35
N LYS A 361 26.24 -12.40 1.34
CA LYS A 361 26.91 -12.86 2.57
C LYS A 361 27.67 -11.73 3.27
N LEU A 362 28.39 -10.90 2.51
CA LEU A 362 29.13 -9.74 3.06
C LEU A 362 28.16 -8.68 3.62
N MET A 363 27.04 -8.45 2.93
CA MET A 363 25.97 -7.57 3.39
C MET A 363 25.29 -8.08 4.67
N GLY A 364 25.46 -9.35 5.04
CA GLY A 364 25.00 -9.93 6.30
C GLY A 364 25.79 -9.50 7.54
N SER A 365 26.84 -8.68 7.39
CA SER A 365 27.53 -8.11 8.55
C SER A 365 26.56 -7.24 9.37
N LYS A 366 26.60 -7.38 10.71
CA LYS A 366 25.68 -6.68 11.62
C LYS A 366 25.63 -5.16 11.34
N ARG A 367 26.78 -4.53 11.13
CA ARG A 367 26.86 -3.07 10.86
C ARG A 367 26.14 -2.69 9.57
N PHE A 368 26.28 -3.47 8.50
CA PHE A 368 25.62 -3.22 7.22
C PHE A 368 24.11 -3.47 7.32
N VAL A 369 23.70 -4.57 7.96
CA VAL A 369 22.29 -4.89 8.20
C VAL A 369 21.63 -3.77 9.00
N ASP A 370 22.21 -3.40 10.15
CA ASP A 370 21.68 -2.31 10.98
C ASP A 370 21.57 -0.99 10.22
N TRP A 371 22.58 -0.65 9.43
CA TRP A 371 22.57 0.58 8.64
C TRP A 371 21.52 0.53 7.52
N SER A 372 21.52 -0.52 6.69
CA SER A 372 20.66 -0.61 5.50
C SER A 372 19.19 -0.75 5.88
N PHE A 373 18.86 -1.59 6.87
CA PHE A 373 17.47 -1.80 7.28
C PHE A 373 16.89 -0.59 8.05
N ARG A 374 17.71 0.14 8.81
CA ARG A 374 17.25 1.41 9.41
C ARG A 374 16.96 2.47 8.34
N HIS A 375 17.82 2.60 7.31
CA HIS A 375 17.54 3.50 6.20
C HIS A 375 16.30 3.09 5.40
N TYR A 376 16.11 1.80 5.20
CA TYR A 376 14.92 1.25 4.57
C TYR A 376 13.65 1.58 5.36
N LEU A 377 13.68 1.44 6.69
CA LEU A 377 12.54 1.76 7.54
C LEU A 377 12.18 3.26 7.49
N ARG A 378 13.18 4.14 7.38
CA ARG A 378 12.98 5.59 7.26
C ARG A 378 12.26 6.04 5.97
N ILE A 379 12.07 5.19 4.99
CA ILE A 379 11.27 5.53 3.80
C ILE A 379 9.82 5.82 4.19
N ALA A 380 9.28 5.05 5.11
CA ALA A 380 7.98 5.23 5.74
C ALA A 380 8.10 4.83 7.21
N PRO A 381 8.50 5.76 8.09
CA PRO A 381 8.79 5.48 9.48
C PRO A 381 7.50 5.29 10.29
N PRO A 382 7.44 4.33 11.23
CA PRO A 382 6.24 4.07 12.02
C PRO A 382 5.86 5.23 12.97
N GLU A 383 6.82 6.07 13.35
CA GLU A 383 6.61 7.25 14.18
C GLU A 383 5.62 8.24 13.54
N PHE A 384 5.56 8.27 12.21
CA PHE A 384 4.63 9.10 11.45
C PHE A 384 3.15 8.80 11.80
N ALA A 385 2.84 7.57 12.17
CA ALA A 385 1.47 7.18 12.52
C ALA A 385 0.97 7.83 13.82
N GLY A 386 1.89 8.13 14.78
CA GLY A 386 1.55 8.80 16.05
C GLY A 386 1.51 10.32 15.96
N ALA A 387 2.26 10.92 15.03
CA ALA A 387 2.37 12.36 14.93
C ALA A 387 1.03 13.00 14.46
N GLY A 388 0.57 14.01 15.19
CA GLY A 388 -0.59 14.82 14.78
C GLY A 388 -1.97 14.29 15.19
N ARG A 389 -2.08 13.21 15.98
CA ARG A 389 -3.36 12.82 16.57
C ARG A 389 -3.72 13.72 17.77
N PRO A 390 -4.98 14.18 17.89
CA PRO A 390 -5.45 14.83 19.11
C PRO A 390 -5.28 13.86 20.29
N GLY A 391 -4.42 14.20 21.26
CA GLY A 391 -4.13 13.36 22.44
C GLY A 391 -2.79 12.60 22.40
N GLY A 392 -2.00 12.68 21.33
CA GLY A 392 -0.62 12.18 21.29
C GLY A 392 0.31 12.96 22.23
N SER A 393 1.26 12.28 22.88
CA SER A 393 2.21 12.91 23.78
C SER A 393 3.15 13.89 23.06
N ALA A 394 3.67 14.89 23.77
CA ALA A 394 4.58 15.92 23.22
C ALA A 394 5.85 15.33 22.55
N ASP A 395 6.24 14.10 22.92
CA ASP A 395 7.37 13.39 22.30
C ASP A 395 7.10 12.98 20.84
N ASP A 396 5.82 12.80 20.47
CA ASP A 396 5.43 12.45 19.10
C ASP A 396 5.47 13.65 18.13
N GLN A 397 5.42 14.89 18.63
CA GLN A 397 5.41 16.11 17.81
C GLN A 397 6.82 16.52 17.34
N ASN A 398 7.89 16.13 18.04
CA ASN A 398 9.26 16.44 17.64
C ASN A 398 9.75 15.66 16.41
N GLY A 399 9.08 14.59 16.03
CA GLY A 399 9.41 13.81 14.83
C GLY A 399 9.10 14.50 13.50
N ALA A 400 8.11 15.40 13.46
CA ALA A 400 7.68 16.09 12.24
C ALA A 400 8.58 17.31 11.92
N GLY A 401 9.06 18.02 12.95
CA GLY A 401 9.95 19.18 12.77
C GLY A 401 11.37 18.79 12.32
N GLN A 402 11.87 17.64 12.77
CA GLN A 402 13.21 17.15 12.37
C GLN A 402 13.30 16.66 10.91
N GLN A 403 12.17 16.46 10.22
CA GLN A 403 12.21 16.07 8.81
C GLN A 403 12.45 17.25 7.86
N GLN A 404 12.12 18.49 8.24
CA GLN A 404 12.46 19.68 7.45
C GLN A 404 13.96 20.00 7.57
N ASP A 405 14.54 19.91 8.76
CA ASP A 405 15.97 20.15 8.98
C ASP A 405 16.86 19.10 8.28
N HIS A 406 16.43 17.84 8.23
CA HIS A 406 17.19 16.77 7.55
C HIS A 406 17.07 16.78 6.01
N ALA A 407 16.06 17.47 5.43
CA ALA A 407 15.99 17.71 3.99
C ALA A 407 17.04 18.76 3.56
N GLU A 408 17.30 19.76 4.40
CA GLU A 408 18.35 20.76 4.15
C GLU A 408 19.77 20.19 4.34
N ASP A 409 19.99 19.32 5.33
CA ASP A 409 21.27 18.62 5.54
C ASP A 409 21.60 17.64 4.41
N ALA A 410 20.60 16.97 3.81
CA ALA A 410 20.81 16.08 2.68
C ALA A 410 21.18 16.85 1.39
N LEU A 411 20.63 18.05 1.20
CA LEU A 411 20.97 18.94 0.07
C LEU A 411 22.35 19.56 0.26
N GLY A 412 22.81 19.79 1.50
CA GLY A 412 24.16 20.25 1.82
C GLY A 412 25.21 19.19 1.46
N ALA A 413 24.99 17.94 1.87
CA ALA A 413 25.94 16.84 1.58
C ALA A 413 26.05 16.49 0.08
N GLU A 414 25.01 16.72 -0.73
CA GLU A 414 25.10 16.57 -2.18
C GLU A 414 25.88 17.70 -2.86
N ARG A 415 25.81 18.93 -2.35
CA ARG A 415 26.64 20.04 -2.86
C ARG A 415 28.11 19.79 -2.62
N ASP A 416 28.49 19.31 -1.44
CA ASP A 416 29.89 19.00 -1.09
C ASP A 416 30.44 17.84 -1.93
N LEU A 417 29.61 16.86 -2.31
CA LEU A 417 29.99 15.74 -3.20
C LEU A 417 30.13 16.15 -4.67
N VAL A 418 29.41 17.16 -5.11
CA VAL A 418 29.52 17.71 -6.49
C VAL A 418 30.74 18.62 -6.59
N GLU A 419 31.04 19.43 -5.59
CA GLU A 419 32.24 20.28 -5.57
C GLU A 419 33.55 19.46 -5.44
N ALA A 420 33.53 18.37 -4.65
CA ALA A 420 34.67 17.44 -4.56
C ALA A 420 34.97 16.64 -5.85
N LYS A 421 34.06 16.61 -6.82
CA LYS A 421 34.25 15.96 -8.13
C LYS A 421 34.68 16.94 -9.22
N GLN A 422 34.69 18.24 -8.95
CA GLN A 422 35.14 19.30 -9.88
C GLN A 422 36.49 19.93 -9.50
N ALA A 423 37.04 19.55 -8.35
CA ALA A 423 38.41 19.85 -7.92
C ALA A 423 39.31 18.62 -8.08
#